data_57db3b83937479d94b854bf203f641d8
#
_entry.id   57db3b83937479d94b854bf203f641d8
#
_cell.length_a   1.000
_cell.length_b   1.000
_cell.length_c   1.000
_cell.angle_alpha   90.00
_cell.angle_beta   90.00
_cell.angle_gamma   90.00
#
_symmetry.space_group_name_H-M   'P 1'
#
loop_
_entity.id
_entity.type
_entity.pdbx_description
1 polymer ?
#
loop_
_entity_poly.entity_id
_entity_poly.type
_entity_poly.pdbx_seq_one_letter_code
_entity_poly.pdbx_strand_id
1 'polypeptide(L)'
;IYAYISDGGIQEEISQGAGRIAGHLGLDNLIMFYDSNDIQLSTETKDVISEDTAMKYRAWGWNVIEINGNDCEQIREALNAAKAENQRPTLIIGKCIMGKGARKDDNSSYEHNCKTHGAPLGGDAYKNTMVNLGADPENPFVIFDDVKELYAKRAEELKGIVAARVEEEKAWASAHPEKAAQQAEWFSGAAPKVDWTAIKQKTGDATRNASAAVLSALAEQVPNMICASADLSNSDKTDGFLKKTHAFTSGDFSGAFFQAGVAELTMACCCIGMMLHGGVIAACGTFFVFSDYMKPAVRMAALMQVPVKFIWTHDAFRVGEDGPTHEPVEQEAQIRLMEKLKNHHGQNSLLVLRPADAEETTVCWKLAMENTDTPSALILSRQNIEMLPEGNDYGQAAKGAYIVAGSDE
;
A
#
# COMPACT_ATOMS: atom_id res chain seq x y z
N ILE A 1 -1.60 -15.55 0.72
CA ILE A 1 -0.51 -14.53 0.70
C ILE A 1 0.47 -14.88 1.80
N TYR A 2 1.78 -14.89 1.48
CA TYR A 2 2.85 -15.13 2.44
C TYR A 2 3.70 -13.88 2.58
N ALA A 3 4.00 -13.49 3.82
CA ALA A 3 4.86 -12.37 4.15
C ALA A 3 5.93 -12.78 5.14
N TYR A 4 7.11 -12.18 5.06
CA TYR A 4 8.18 -12.31 6.05
C TYR A 4 8.39 -10.99 6.76
N ILE A 5 8.68 -11.03 8.05
CA ILE A 5 9.00 -9.87 8.85
C ILE A 5 10.13 -10.20 9.83
N SER A 6 11.00 -9.24 10.05
CA SER A 6 12.14 -9.34 10.98
C SER A 6 11.88 -8.61 12.29
N ASP A 7 12.81 -8.71 13.25
CA ASP A 7 12.78 -7.99 14.51
C ASP A 7 12.64 -6.47 14.34
N GLY A 8 13.36 -5.87 13.40
CA GLY A 8 13.19 -4.44 13.09
C GLY A 8 11.87 -4.15 12.38
N GLY A 9 11.50 -4.98 11.42
CA GLY A 9 10.26 -4.80 10.66
C GLY A 9 9.00 -4.86 11.51
N ILE A 10 8.94 -5.71 12.53
CA ILE A 10 7.75 -5.86 13.38
C ILE A 10 7.56 -4.68 14.34
N GLN A 11 8.60 -3.87 14.55
CA GLN A 11 8.55 -2.66 15.38
C GLN A 11 8.00 -1.44 14.63
N GLU A 12 8.07 -1.44 13.30
CA GLU A 12 7.62 -0.31 12.48
C GLU A 12 6.12 -0.04 12.68
N GLU A 13 5.75 1.23 12.86
CA GLU A 13 4.34 1.64 13.05
C GLU A 13 3.45 1.20 11.88
N ILE A 14 3.98 1.19 10.65
CA ILE A 14 3.25 0.71 9.48
C ILE A 14 2.91 -0.78 9.61
N SER A 15 3.83 -1.61 10.09
CA SER A 15 3.61 -3.04 10.30
C SER A 15 2.57 -3.29 11.38
N GLN A 16 2.59 -2.50 12.44
CA GLN A 16 1.60 -2.57 13.52
C GLN A 16 0.22 -2.10 13.06
N GLY A 17 0.14 -0.99 12.33
CA GLY A 17 -1.10 -0.51 11.72
C GLY A 17 -1.72 -1.54 10.77
N ALA A 18 -0.91 -2.12 9.87
CA ALA A 18 -1.34 -3.17 8.94
C ALA A 18 -1.76 -4.44 9.68
N GLY A 19 -1.00 -4.86 10.70
CA GLY A 19 -1.33 -6.03 11.54
C GLY A 19 -2.66 -5.88 12.27
N ARG A 20 -2.91 -4.71 12.88
CA ARG A 20 -4.18 -4.38 13.53
C ARG A 20 -5.35 -4.44 12.54
N ILE A 21 -5.22 -3.84 11.36
CA ILE A 21 -6.27 -3.84 10.34
C ILE A 21 -6.53 -5.25 9.80
N ALA A 22 -5.48 -6.02 9.51
CA ALA A 22 -5.61 -7.39 9.03
C ALA A 22 -6.37 -8.29 10.02
N GLY A 23 -6.05 -8.18 11.32
CA GLY A 23 -6.77 -8.89 12.37
C GLY A 23 -8.23 -8.45 12.49
N HIS A 24 -8.50 -7.12 12.48
CA HIS A 24 -9.85 -6.56 12.52
C HIS A 24 -10.73 -7.04 11.36
N LEU A 25 -10.17 -7.07 10.15
CA LEU A 25 -10.89 -7.52 8.96
C LEU A 25 -10.93 -9.05 8.80
N GLY A 26 -10.20 -9.80 9.63
CA GLY A 26 -10.16 -11.26 9.56
C GLY A 26 -9.56 -11.76 8.25
N LEU A 27 -8.42 -11.20 7.79
CA LEU A 27 -7.79 -11.57 6.51
C LEU A 27 -7.12 -12.95 6.61
N ASP A 28 -7.89 -14.01 6.56
CA ASP A 28 -7.50 -15.41 6.78
C ASP A 28 -6.47 -15.94 5.74
N ASN A 29 -6.43 -15.34 4.57
CA ASN A 29 -5.48 -15.68 3.51
C ASN A 29 -4.08 -15.04 3.70
N LEU A 30 -3.86 -14.25 4.77
CA LEU A 30 -2.57 -13.67 5.12
C LEU A 30 -1.85 -14.54 6.14
N ILE A 31 -0.71 -15.09 5.74
CA ILE A 31 0.21 -15.86 6.59
C ILE A 31 1.52 -15.10 6.67
N MET A 32 1.90 -14.66 7.86
CA MET A 32 3.13 -13.93 8.09
C MET A 32 4.10 -14.75 8.94
N PHE A 33 5.33 -14.90 8.48
CA PHE A 33 6.41 -15.51 9.25
C PHE A 33 7.29 -14.43 9.85
N TYR A 34 7.37 -14.40 11.17
CA TYR A 34 8.28 -13.53 11.92
C TYR A 34 9.55 -14.28 12.25
N ASP A 35 10.67 -13.87 11.64
CA ASP A 35 12.01 -14.29 12.01
C ASP A 35 12.43 -13.56 13.30
N SER A 36 12.12 -14.20 14.44
CA SER A 36 12.44 -13.70 15.78
C SER A 36 13.81 -14.21 16.20
N ASN A 37 14.85 -13.48 15.88
CA ASN A 37 16.24 -13.87 16.15
C ASN A 37 16.95 -13.00 17.21
N ASP A 38 16.25 -12.07 17.83
CA ASP A 38 16.69 -11.16 18.90
C ASP A 38 17.75 -10.12 18.49
N ILE A 39 18.15 -10.07 17.23
CA ILE A 39 19.25 -9.21 16.77
C ILE A 39 18.73 -8.18 15.75
N GLN A 40 19.08 -6.95 15.98
CA GLN A 40 18.88 -5.84 15.05
C GLN A 40 20.21 -5.37 14.49
N LEU A 41 20.19 -4.31 13.65
CA LEU A 41 21.41 -3.81 13.02
C LEU A 41 22.50 -3.41 14.04
N SER A 42 22.12 -2.81 15.16
CA SER A 42 23.07 -2.26 16.15
C SER A 42 22.81 -2.70 17.59
N THR A 43 21.66 -3.33 17.88
CA THR A 43 21.24 -3.69 19.24
C THR A 43 20.59 -5.08 19.29
N GLU A 44 20.33 -5.57 20.48
CA GLU A 44 19.44 -6.69 20.71
C GLU A 44 18.00 -6.18 20.93
N THR A 45 16.99 -6.99 20.59
CA THR A 45 15.58 -6.58 20.74
C THR A 45 15.22 -6.24 22.16
N LYS A 46 15.77 -6.95 23.16
CA LYS A 46 15.54 -6.69 24.59
C LYS A 46 15.96 -5.27 25.06
N ASP A 47 16.84 -4.61 24.31
CA ASP A 47 17.29 -3.26 24.61
C ASP A 47 16.31 -2.19 24.10
N VAL A 48 15.34 -2.58 23.28
CA VAL A 48 14.44 -1.68 22.55
C VAL A 48 12.98 -1.95 22.88
N ILE A 49 12.56 -3.20 22.98
CA ILE A 49 11.18 -3.60 23.24
C ILE A 49 11.09 -4.56 24.44
N SER A 50 10.02 -4.40 25.20
CA SER A 50 9.68 -5.28 26.34
C SER A 50 8.30 -5.94 26.18
N GLU A 51 7.64 -5.73 25.05
CA GLU A 51 6.31 -6.23 24.77
C GLU A 51 6.31 -7.72 24.35
N ASP A 52 5.25 -8.43 24.70
CA ASP A 52 4.97 -9.77 24.17
C ASP A 52 4.29 -9.65 22.81
N THR A 53 5.06 -9.88 21.75
CA THR A 53 4.56 -9.81 20.35
C THR A 53 3.45 -10.83 20.10
N ALA A 54 3.55 -12.04 20.66
CA ALA A 54 2.51 -13.06 20.50
C ALA A 54 1.19 -12.62 21.11
N MET A 55 1.25 -12.06 22.33
CA MET A 55 0.07 -11.53 23.02
C MET A 55 -0.53 -10.34 22.26
N LYS A 56 0.30 -9.42 21.76
CA LYS A 56 -0.13 -8.28 20.98
C LYS A 56 -0.91 -8.68 19.74
N TYR A 57 -0.39 -9.60 18.93
CA TYR A 57 -1.06 -10.07 17.73
C TYR A 57 -2.33 -10.87 18.04
N ARG A 58 -2.33 -11.69 19.11
CA ARG A 58 -3.56 -12.36 19.60
C ARG A 58 -4.64 -11.34 19.99
N ALA A 59 -4.26 -10.23 20.63
CA ALA A 59 -5.19 -9.15 20.98
C ALA A 59 -5.77 -8.45 19.74
N TRP A 60 -5.04 -8.42 18.63
CA TRP A 60 -5.53 -7.92 17.34
C TRP A 60 -6.38 -8.93 16.56
N GLY A 61 -6.61 -10.14 17.10
CA GLY A 61 -7.43 -11.16 16.47
C GLY A 61 -6.70 -12.12 15.54
N TRP A 62 -5.36 -12.16 15.58
CA TRP A 62 -4.57 -13.11 14.81
C TRP A 62 -4.56 -14.51 15.45
N ASN A 63 -4.48 -15.53 14.62
CA ASN A 63 -3.98 -16.85 15.00
C ASN A 63 -2.46 -16.77 15.14
N VAL A 64 -1.89 -17.19 16.29
CA VAL A 64 -0.44 -17.07 16.54
C VAL A 64 0.12 -18.45 16.88
N ILE A 65 1.13 -18.87 16.11
CA ILE A 65 1.83 -20.16 16.23
C ILE A 65 3.30 -19.86 16.54
N GLU A 66 3.80 -20.40 17.64
CA GLU A 66 5.21 -20.21 18.07
C GLU A 66 5.98 -21.51 17.83
N ILE A 67 7.13 -21.43 17.16
CA ILE A 67 7.94 -22.58 16.74
C ILE A 67 9.44 -22.30 16.88
N ASN A 68 10.24 -23.36 16.84
CA ASN A 68 11.64 -23.27 16.50
C ASN A 68 11.78 -22.97 15.00
N GLY A 69 12.13 -21.72 14.65
CA GLY A 69 12.25 -21.27 13.26
C GLY A 69 13.44 -21.86 12.48
N ASN A 70 14.27 -22.68 13.14
CA ASN A 70 15.35 -23.45 12.50
C ASN A 70 15.00 -24.95 12.34
N ASP A 71 13.78 -25.36 12.68
CA ASP A 71 13.29 -26.73 12.56
C ASP A 71 12.31 -26.84 11.37
N CYS A 72 12.74 -27.53 10.31
CA CYS A 72 11.96 -27.66 9.07
C CYS A 72 10.63 -28.38 9.25
N GLU A 73 10.54 -29.34 10.20
CA GLU A 73 9.27 -30.04 10.45
C GLU A 73 8.29 -29.13 11.15
N GLN A 74 8.70 -28.39 12.19
CA GLN A 74 7.85 -27.42 12.86
C GLN A 74 7.38 -26.30 11.90
N ILE A 75 8.26 -25.83 11.01
CA ILE A 75 7.87 -24.86 9.97
C ILE A 75 6.78 -25.44 9.06
N ARG A 76 6.94 -26.68 8.61
CA ARG A 76 5.98 -27.37 7.73
C ARG A 76 4.63 -27.55 8.43
N GLU A 77 4.63 -27.99 9.67
CA GLU A 77 3.43 -28.15 10.48
C GLU A 77 2.71 -26.82 10.69
N ALA A 78 3.45 -25.76 11.06
CA ALA A 78 2.89 -24.42 11.25
C ALA A 78 2.28 -23.86 9.97
N LEU A 79 2.94 -24.03 8.81
CA LEU A 79 2.42 -23.61 7.52
C LEU A 79 1.15 -24.39 7.13
N ASN A 80 1.08 -25.68 7.44
CA ASN A 80 -0.12 -26.48 7.19
C ASN A 80 -1.28 -26.04 8.10
N ALA A 81 -1.01 -25.78 9.38
CA ALA A 81 -2.00 -25.26 10.32
C ALA A 81 -2.49 -23.86 9.88
N ALA A 82 -1.58 -22.98 9.46
CA ALA A 82 -1.92 -21.65 8.95
C ALA A 82 -2.81 -21.69 7.69
N LYS A 83 -2.56 -22.64 6.78
CA LYS A 83 -3.42 -22.84 5.59
C LYS A 83 -4.81 -23.39 5.92
N ALA A 84 -4.97 -24.06 7.05
CA ALA A 84 -6.25 -24.60 7.51
C ALA A 84 -7.06 -23.56 8.31
N GLU A 85 -6.45 -22.48 8.79
CA GLU A 85 -7.15 -21.36 9.43
C GLU A 85 -7.91 -20.57 8.35
N ASN A 86 -9.20 -20.34 8.56
CA ASN A 86 -10.11 -19.75 7.57
C ASN A 86 -10.96 -18.60 8.14
N GLN A 87 -10.55 -18.01 9.25
CA GLN A 87 -11.26 -16.89 9.89
C GLN A 87 -10.34 -15.72 10.25
N ARG A 88 -9.05 -15.98 10.40
CA ARG A 88 -8.09 -15.03 10.94
C ARG A 88 -6.77 -15.08 10.20
N PRO A 89 -6.05 -13.96 10.05
CA PRO A 89 -4.66 -13.98 9.61
C PRO A 89 -3.80 -14.79 10.59
N THR A 90 -2.75 -15.43 10.10
CA THR A 90 -1.84 -16.23 10.92
C THR A 90 -0.46 -15.59 11.01
N LEU A 91 0.03 -15.38 12.23
CA LEU A 91 1.42 -15.08 12.53
C LEU A 91 2.14 -16.35 13.01
N ILE A 92 3.18 -16.76 12.29
CA ILE A 92 4.10 -17.81 12.73
C ILE A 92 5.33 -17.11 13.30
N ILE A 93 5.56 -17.23 14.61
CA ILE A 93 6.76 -16.70 15.28
C ILE A 93 7.80 -17.81 15.29
N GLY A 94 8.78 -17.71 14.40
CA GLY A 94 9.91 -18.62 14.32
C GLY A 94 11.07 -18.10 15.17
N LYS A 95 11.36 -18.74 16.29
CA LYS A 95 12.56 -18.43 17.06
C LYS A 95 13.78 -18.91 16.29
N CYS A 96 14.55 -17.97 15.76
CA CYS A 96 15.68 -18.22 14.89
C CYS A 96 17.01 -17.84 15.53
N ILE A 97 18.09 -18.17 14.87
CA ILE A 97 19.45 -17.83 15.28
C ILE A 97 20.05 -16.88 14.24
N MET A 98 20.31 -15.63 14.64
CA MET A 98 21.03 -14.68 13.79
C MET A 98 22.38 -15.22 13.40
N GLY A 99 22.68 -15.24 12.09
CA GLY A 99 23.94 -15.74 11.56
C GLY A 99 24.17 -17.23 11.85
N LYS A 100 23.12 -18.06 11.83
CA LYS A 100 23.20 -19.50 12.09
C LYS A 100 24.32 -20.15 11.27
N GLY A 101 25.24 -20.81 11.96
CA GLY A 101 26.40 -21.48 11.36
C GLY A 101 27.57 -20.56 11.03
N ALA A 102 27.44 -19.23 11.20
CA ALA A 102 28.52 -18.29 10.92
C ALA A 102 29.72 -18.49 11.89
N ARG A 103 30.93 -18.39 11.34
CA ARG A 103 32.21 -18.55 12.04
C ARG A 103 33.07 -17.31 11.85
N LYS A 104 33.93 -17.02 12.84
CA LYS A 104 34.96 -16.00 12.76
C LYS A 104 36.24 -16.55 12.12
N ASP A 105 37.25 -15.70 11.91
CA ASP A 105 38.57 -16.12 11.36
C ASP A 105 39.23 -17.15 12.25
N ASP A 106 39.06 -17.11 13.55
CA ASP A 106 39.56 -18.08 14.52
C ASP A 106 38.70 -19.36 14.64
N ASN A 107 37.71 -19.52 13.77
CA ASN A 107 36.71 -20.59 13.77
C ASN A 107 35.79 -20.64 14.99
N SER A 108 35.79 -19.64 15.85
CA SER A 108 34.77 -19.51 16.91
C SER A 108 33.39 -19.12 16.36
N SER A 109 32.31 -19.36 17.13
CA SER A 109 30.95 -18.98 16.67
C SER A 109 30.81 -17.47 16.48
N TYR A 110 30.10 -17.09 15.41
CA TYR A 110 29.72 -15.70 15.13
C TYR A 110 28.21 -15.51 15.18
N GLU A 111 27.47 -16.50 15.66
CA GLU A 111 26.03 -16.44 15.89
C GLU A 111 25.64 -15.40 16.95
N HIS A 112 24.39 -14.96 16.96
CA HIS A 112 23.82 -14.01 17.92
C HIS A 112 24.63 -12.70 18.02
N ASN A 113 25.14 -12.18 16.92
CA ASN A 113 25.97 -11.00 16.92
C ASN A 113 25.51 -9.97 15.90
N CYS A 114 25.27 -8.73 16.34
CA CYS A 114 24.86 -7.62 15.47
C CYS A 114 25.81 -7.41 14.27
N LYS A 115 27.10 -7.73 14.42
CA LYS A 115 28.09 -7.59 13.32
C LYS A 115 27.86 -8.56 12.17
N THR A 116 27.07 -9.63 12.36
CA THR A 116 26.67 -10.52 11.25
C THR A 116 25.47 -10.00 10.49
N HIS A 117 24.81 -8.96 10.98
CA HIS A 117 23.65 -8.35 10.35
C HIS A 117 24.10 -7.45 9.19
N GLY A 118 23.91 -7.92 7.97
CA GLY A 118 24.21 -7.17 6.74
C GLY A 118 25.69 -6.97 6.41
N ALA A 119 26.62 -7.49 7.21
CA ALA A 119 28.03 -7.44 6.91
C ALA A 119 28.49 -8.73 6.18
N PRO A 120 29.17 -8.63 5.03
CA PRO A 120 29.69 -9.81 4.34
C PRO A 120 30.80 -10.46 5.15
N LEU A 121 30.80 -11.78 5.21
CA LEU A 121 31.93 -12.55 5.71
C LEU A 121 33.03 -12.57 4.66
N GLY A 122 34.28 -12.35 5.05
CA GLY A 122 35.47 -12.40 4.16
C GLY A 122 36.58 -13.29 4.72
N GLY A 123 37.60 -13.54 3.93
CA GLY A 123 38.79 -14.27 4.37
C GLY A 123 38.50 -15.65 4.95
N ASP A 124 39.11 -15.94 6.11
CA ASP A 124 38.97 -17.23 6.78
C ASP A 124 37.57 -17.39 7.43
N ALA A 125 36.96 -16.31 7.85
CA ALA A 125 35.56 -16.35 8.38
C ALA A 125 34.59 -16.91 7.34
N TYR A 126 34.69 -16.49 6.07
CA TYR A 126 33.91 -17.05 4.97
C TYR A 126 34.16 -18.55 4.79
N LYS A 127 35.45 -18.97 4.67
CA LYS A 127 35.80 -20.37 4.51
C LYS A 127 35.34 -21.24 5.65
N ASN A 128 35.59 -20.81 6.88
CA ASN A 128 35.16 -21.50 8.10
C ASN A 128 33.63 -21.67 8.16
N THR A 129 32.89 -20.65 7.77
CA THR A 129 31.43 -20.70 7.71
C THR A 129 30.94 -21.69 6.65
N MET A 130 31.52 -21.67 5.44
CA MET A 130 31.16 -22.59 4.38
C MET A 130 31.40 -24.05 4.81
N VAL A 131 32.54 -24.35 5.37
CA VAL A 131 32.87 -25.70 5.89
C VAL A 131 31.92 -26.11 7.01
N ASN A 132 31.62 -25.19 7.95
CA ASN A 132 30.69 -25.47 9.05
C ASN A 132 29.27 -25.76 8.57
N LEU A 133 28.85 -25.18 7.45
CA LEU A 133 27.55 -25.43 6.81
C LEU A 133 27.56 -26.63 5.84
N GLY A 134 28.69 -27.35 5.72
CA GLY A 134 28.83 -28.54 4.86
C GLY A 134 29.07 -28.21 3.38
N ALA A 135 29.45 -26.96 3.07
CA ALA A 135 29.76 -26.53 1.72
C ALA A 135 31.28 -26.48 1.46
N ASP A 136 31.68 -26.51 0.18
CA ASP A 136 33.06 -26.38 -0.27
C ASP A 136 33.39 -24.92 -0.61
N PRO A 137 34.28 -24.25 0.13
CA PRO A 137 34.64 -22.87 -0.14
C PRO A 137 35.35 -22.65 -1.48
N GLU A 138 35.97 -23.69 -2.05
CA GLU A 138 36.61 -23.65 -3.37
C GLU A 138 35.57 -23.79 -4.51
N ASN A 139 34.36 -24.30 -4.20
CA ASN A 139 33.27 -24.46 -5.15
C ASN A 139 31.94 -23.96 -4.55
N PRO A 140 31.83 -22.66 -4.22
CA PRO A 140 30.70 -22.12 -3.40
C PRO A 140 29.34 -22.10 -4.10
N PHE A 141 29.31 -22.26 -5.42
CA PHE A 141 28.05 -22.19 -6.21
C PHE A 141 27.53 -23.55 -6.65
N VAL A 142 28.06 -24.64 -6.08
CA VAL A 142 27.58 -25.99 -6.42
C VAL A 142 26.10 -26.13 -5.90
N ILE A 143 25.24 -26.66 -6.76
CA ILE A 143 23.92 -27.11 -6.38
C ILE A 143 23.96 -28.62 -6.28
N PHE A 144 23.66 -29.18 -5.11
CA PHE A 144 23.68 -30.64 -4.89
C PHE A 144 22.62 -31.33 -5.75
N ASP A 145 22.90 -32.57 -6.15
CA ASP A 145 22.07 -33.30 -7.12
C ASP A 145 20.69 -33.65 -6.55
N ASP A 146 20.60 -33.99 -5.28
CA ASP A 146 19.32 -34.22 -4.59
C ASP A 146 18.44 -32.96 -4.56
N VAL A 147 19.06 -31.77 -4.43
CA VAL A 147 18.35 -30.50 -4.52
C VAL A 147 17.84 -30.25 -5.94
N LYS A 148 18.66 -30.53 -6.98
CA LYS A 148 18.23 -30.43 -8.39
C LYS A 148 17.05 -31.36 -8.68
N GLU A 149 17.11 -32.61 -8.21
CA GLU A 149 16.04 -33.60 -8.39
C GLU A 149 14.75 -33.14 -7.69
N LEU A 150 14.86 -32.66 -6.45
CA LEU A 150 13.70 -32.14 -5.68
C LEU A 150 13.01 -31.00 -6.43
N TYR A 151 13.78 -30.01 -6.88
CA TYR A 151 13.22 -28.86 -7.60
C TYR A 151 12.68 -29.25 -8.98
N ALA A 152 13.35 -30.15 -9.70
CA ALA A 152 12.86 -30.65 -11.00
C ALA A 152 11.50 -31.35 -10.83
N LYS A 153 11.36 -32.25 -9.85
CA LYS A 153 10.10 -32.90 -9.53
C LYS A 153 9.00 -31.87 -9.20
N ARG A 154 9.33 -30.91 -8.33
CA ARG A 154 8.37 -29.87 -7.95
C ARG A 154 7.97 -28.97 -9.15
N ALA A 155 8.88 -28.69 -10.04
CA ALA A 155 8.61 -27.91 -11.25
C ALA A 155 7.57 -28.63 -12.16
N GLU A 156 7.68 -29.95 -12.33
CA GLU A 156 6.70 -30.73 -13.11
C GLU A 156 5.32 -30.74 -12.43
N GLU A 157 5.29 -30.92 -11.11
CA GLU A 157 4.01 -30.82 -10.34
C GLU A 157 3.37 -29.44 -10.54
N LEU A 158 4.14 -28.37 -10.44
CA LEU A 158 3.64 -26.99 -10.62
C LEU A 158 3.17 -26.73 -12.05
N LYS A 159 3.86 -27.25 -13.07
CA LYS A 159 3.39 -27.17 -14.47
C LYS A 159 2.02 -27.81 -14.64
N GLY A 160 1.79 -28.96 -14.01
CA GLY A 160 0.49 -29.61 -14.02
C GLY A 160 -0.61 -28.77 -13.36
N ILE A 161 -0.31 -28.19 -12.19
CA ILE A 161 -1.25 -27.31 -11.48
C ILE A 161 -1.57 -26.06 -12.32
N VAL A 162 -0.57 -25.41 -12.91
CA VAL A 162 -0.76 -24.24 -13.76
C VAL A 162 -1.60 -24.58 -14.99
N ALA A 163 -1.31 -25.71 -15.67
CA ALA A 163 -2.07 -26.13 -16.83
C ALA A 163 -3.56 -26.36 -16.47
N ALA A 164 -3.85 -27.02 -15.35
CA ALA A 164 -5.22 -27.22 -14.90
C ALA A 164 -5.94 -25.89 -14.62
N ARG A 165 -5.30 -24.95 -13.92
CA ARG A 165 -5.86 -23.63 -13.63
C ARG A 165 -6.13 -22.81 -14.91
N VAL A 166 -5.24 -22.87 -15.88
CA VAL A 166 -5.45 -22.20 -17.18
C VAL A 166 -6.69 -22.73 -17.89
N GLU A 167 -6.93 -24.05 -17.87
CA GLU A 167 -8.14 -24.63 -18.45
C GLU A 167 -9.41 -24.26 -17.65
N GLU A 168 -9.35 -24.23 -16.31
CA GLU A 168 -10.44 -23.73 -15.46
C GLU A 168 -10.77 -22.27 -15.78
N GLU A 169 -9.75 -21.41 -15.92
CA GLU A 169 -9.91 -19.99 -16.26
C GLU A 169 -10.56 -19.81 -17.64
N LYS A 170 -10.11 -20.57 -18.64
CA LYS A 170 -10.72 -20.56 -19.99
C LYS A 170 -12.19 -21.02 -19.95
N ALA A 171 -12.48 -22.07 -19.20
CA ALA A 171 -13.85 -22.57 -19.04
C ALA A 171 -14.74 -21.53 -18.37
N TRP A 172 -14.24 -20.88 -17.29
CA TRP A 172 -14.95 -19.82 -16.61
C TRP A 172 -15.18 -18.60 -17.53
N ALA A 173 -14.16 -18.16 -18.28
CA ALA A 173 -14.27 -17.04 -19.21
C ALA A 173 -15.29 -17.33 -20.33
N SER A 174 -15.33 -18.57 -20.80
CA SER A 174 -16.34 -19.00 -21.81
C SER A 174 -17.77 -19.02 -21.24
N ALA A 175 -17.91 -19.41 -19.96
CA ALA A 175 -19.21 -19.41 -19.28
C ALA A 175 -19.67 -18.00 -18.85
N HIS A 176 -18.73 -17.06 -18.67
CA HIS A 176 -18.99 -15.71 -18.17
C HIS A 176 -18.28 -14.62 -19.02
N PRO A 177 -18.57 -14.50 -20.32
CA PRO A 177 -17.80 -13.65 -21.24
C PRO A 177 -17.81 -12.17 -20.86
N GLU A 178 -18.91 -11.65 -20.31
CA GLU A 178 -19.01 -10.25 -19.88
C GLU A 178 -18.12 -9.98 -18.66
N LYS A 179 -18.13 -10.89 -17.66
CA LYS A 179 -17.29 -10.76 -16.48
C LYS A 179 -15.81 -10.93 -16.83
N ALA A 180 -15.48 -11.83 -17.74
CA ALA A 180 -14.11 -12.01 -18.22
C ALA A 180 -13.60 -10.75 -18.94
N ALA A 181 -14.43 -10.14 -19.79
CA ALA A 181 -14.09 -8.87 -20.46
C ALA A 181 -13.90 -7.73 -19.44
N GLN A 182 -14.79 -7.62 -18.45
CA GLN A 182 -14.69 -6.63 -17.38
C GLN A 182 -13.43 -6.83 -16.55
N GLN A 183 -13.11 -8.06 -16.16
CA GLN A 183 -11.88 -8.38 -15.44
C GLN A 183 -10.64 -7.99 -16.27
N ALA A 184 -10.61 -8.34 -17.54
CA ALA A 184 -9.51 -7.97 -18.43
C ALA A 184 -9.36 -6.45 -18.57
N GLU A 185 -10.47 -5.69 -18.66
CA GLU A 185 -10.46 -4.23 -18.67
C GLU A 185 -9.86 -3.68 -17.35
N TRP A 186 -10.31 -4.16 -16.20
CA TRP A 186 -9.79 -3.69 -14.91
C TRP A 186 -8.29 -3.98 -14.71
N PHE A 187 -7.84 -5.17 -15.11
CA PHE A 187 -6.42 -5.56 -14.99
C PHE A 187 -5.52 -4.95 -16.08
N SER A 188 -6.11 -4.30 -17.12
CA SER A 188 -5.32 -3.61 -18.13
C SER A 188 -4.64 -2.34 -17.62
N GLY A 189 -5.09 -1.80 -16.48
CA GLY A 189 -4.60 -0.53 -15.93
C GLY A 189 -5.09 0.70 -16.72
N ALA A 190 -6.02 0.54 -17.66
CA ALA A 190 -6.57 1.65 -18.43
C ALA A 190 -7.41 2.59 -17.54
N ALA A 191 -7.44 3.87 -17.91
CA ALA A 191 -8.30 4.85 -17.24
C ALA A 191 -9.78 4.44 -17.40
N PRO A 192 -10.60 4.59 -16.33
CA PRO A 192 -12.01 4.22 -16.38
C PRO A 192 -12.79 5.18 -17.27
N LYS A 193 -13.86 4.66 -17.87
CA LYS A 193 -14.81 5.47 -18.65
C LYS A 193 -15.83 6.11 -17.72
N VAL A 194 -15.82 7.42 -17.64
CA VAL A 194 -16.71 8.21 -16.77
C VAL A 194 -17.45 9.25 -17.60
N ASP A 195 -18.75 9.38 -17.37
CA ASP A 195 -19.53 10.51 -17.92
C ASP A 195 -19.37 11.74 -17.02
N TRP A 196 -18.33 12.52 -17.29
CA TRP A 196 -18.04 13.75 -16.57
C TRP A 196 -19.11 14.82 -16.75
N THR A 197 -19.90 14.77 -17.81
CA THR A 197 -20.95 15.77 -18.12
C THR A 197 -22.19 15.58 -17.28
N ALA A 198 -22.38 14.39 -16.73
CA ALA A 198 -23.48 14.08 -15.80
C ALA A 198 -23.27 14.67 -14.42
N ILE A 199 -22.02 15.01 -14.03
CA ILE A 199 -21.66 15.54 -12.74
C ILE A 199 -22.03 17.02 -12.68
N LYS A 200 -22.92 17.39 -11.77
CA LYS A 200 -23.37 18.79 -11.60
C LYS A 200 -22.80 19.33 -10.30
N GLN A 201 -22.13 20.45 -10.40
CA GLN A 201 -21.56 21.14 -9.25
C GLN A 201 -22.52 22.21 -8.71
N LYS A 202 -22.39 22.47 -7.43
CA LYS A 202 -23.11 23.56 -6.77
C LYS A 202 -22.26 24.83 -6.84
N THR A 203 -22.87 25.90 -7.32
CA THR A 203 -22.22 27.23 -7.44
C THR A 203 -21.76 27.74 -6.07
N GLY A 204 -20.55 28.24 -6.00
CA GLY A 204 -19.99 28.89 -4.81
C GLY A 204 -19.77 27.94 -3.63
N ASP A 205 -19.54 26.66 -3.90
CA ASP A 205 -19.28 25.68 -2.83
C ASP A 205 -17.77 25.46 -2.62
N ALA A 206 -17.41 24.84 -1.51
CA ALA A 206 -16.04 24.42 -1.23
C ALA A 206 -15.61 23.30 -2.18
N THR A 207 -14.35 23.31 -2.62
CA THR A 207 -13.87 22.28 -3.57
C THR A 207 -13.87 20.87 -2.96
N ARG A 208 -13.79 20.73 -1.62
CA ARG A 208 -14.02 19.42 -0.96
C ARG A 208 -15.44 18.89 -1.15
N ASN A 209 -16.45 19.77 -1.13
CA ASN A 209 -17.84 19.38 -1.38
C ASN A 209 -18.07 19.05 -2.87
N ALA A 210 -17.43 19.81 -3.76
CA ALA A 210 -17.42 19.48 -5.18
C ALA A 210 -16.76 18.12 -5.44
N SER A 211 -15.67 17.81 -4.74
CA SER A 211 -15.05 16.49 -4.76
C SER A 211 -15.98 15.38 -4.27
N ALA A 212 -16.80 15.63 -3.24
CA ALA A 212 -17.80 14.66 -2.79
C ALA A 212 -18.84 14.33 -3.86
N ALA A 213 -19.26 15.34 -4.65
CA ALA A 213 -20.17 15.11 -5.78
C ALA A 213 -19.52 14.22 -6.85
N VAL A 214 -18.23 14.48 -7.18
CA VAL A 214 -17.47 13.64 -8.09
C VAL A 214 -17.32 12.21 -7.53
N LEU A 215 -16.89 12.06 -6.29
CA LEU A 215 -16.73 10.77 -5.63
C LEU A 215 -18.03 9.96 -5.60
N SER A 216 -19.16 10.63 -5.41
CA SER A 216 -20.49 10.00 -5.48
C SER A 216 -20.79 9.43 -6.87
N ALA A 217 -20.43 10.17 -7.93
CA ALA A 217 -20.60 9.71 -9.30
C ALA A 217 -19.60 8.58 -9.66
N LEU A 218 -18.36 8.68 -9.19
CA LEU A 218 -17.35 7.62 -9.38
C LEU A 218 -17.74 6.31 -8.71
N ALA A 219 -18.35 6.36 -7.52
CA ALA A 219 -18.83 5.17 -6.82
C ALA A 219 -19.91 4.41 -7.63
N GLU A 220 -20.69 5.11 -8.45
CA GLU A 220 -21.72 4.51 -9.31
C GLU A 220 -21.17 4.06 -10.68
N GLN A 221 -20.16 4.78 -11.22
CA GLN A 221 -19.68 4.56 -12.59
C GLN A 221 -18.40 3.71 -12.67
N VAL A 222 -17.63 3.60 -11.55
CA VAL A 222 -16.34 2.91 -11.51
C VAL A 222 -16.39 1.80 -10.44
N PRO A 223 -16.97 0.65 -10.77
CA PRO A 223 -17.26 -0.42 -9.79
C PRO A 223 -16.03 -1.07 -9.16
N ASN A 224 -14.84 -0.90 -9.76
CA ASN A 224 -13.57 -1.34 -9.21
C ASN A 224 -12.80 -0.23 -8.47
N MET A 225 -13.43 0.88 -8.13
CA MET A 225 -12.82 1.91 -7.30
C MET A 225 -13.04 1.62 -5.81
N ILE A 226 -11.98 1.81 -5.03
CA ILE A 226 -11.99 1.77 -3.56
C ILE A 226 -11.61 3.15 -3.05
N CYS A 227 -12.40 3.69 -2.13
CA CYS A 227 -12.09 4.92 -1.44
C CYS A 227 -11.82 4.66 0.04
N ALA A 228 -10.87 5.39 0.63
CA ALA A 228 -10.48 5.25 2.03
C ALA A 228 -10.46 6.60 2.75
N SER A 229 -10.62 6.58 4.06
CA SER A 229 -10.42 7.74 4.93
C SER A 229 -9.75 7.36 6.25
N ALA A 230 -8.96 8.29 6.77
CA ALA A 230 -8.32 8.19 8.07
C ALA A 230 -9.22 8.74 9.19
N ASP A 231 -10.45 8.19 9.30
CA ASP A 231 -11.49 8.60 10.26
C ASP A 231 -12.03 10.03 10.09
N LEU A 232 -11.92 10.60 8.89
CA LEU A 232 -12.30 11.98 8.58
C LEU A 232 -13.35 12.09 7.47
N SER A 233 -13.97 10.99 7.05
CA SER A 233 -14.81 10.94 5.83
C SER A 233 -15.92 11.97 5.79
N ASN A 234 -16.53 12.30 6.92
CA ASN A 234 -17.56 13.34 7.03
C ASN A 234 -17.01 14.76 6.84
N SER A 235 -15.72 14.98 7.02
CA SER A 235 -15.06 16.28 6.92
C SER A 235 -14.18 16.41 5.68
N ASP A 236 -13.37 15.39 5.34
CA ASP A 236 -12.61 15.34 4.09
C ASP A 236 -13.51 15.06 2.87
N LYS A 237 -14.77 14.77 3.13
CA LYS A 237 -15.85 14.58 2.13
C LYS A 237 -15.70 13.32 1.26
N THR A 238 -14.88 12.38 1.66
CA THR A 238 -14.87 11.03 1.06
C THR A 238 -16.17 10.26 1.36
N ASP A 239 -16.97 10.75 2.31
CA ASP A 239 -18.34 10.26 2.58
C ASP A 239 -19.28 10.40 1.37
N GLY A 240 -18.95 11.24 0.39
CA GLY A 240 -19.65 11.28 -0.89
C GLY A 240 -19.59 9.93 -1.61
N PHE A 241 -18.46 9.24 -1.54
CA PHE A 241 -18.31 7.86 -2.04
C PHE A 241 -19.02 6.85 -1.12
N LEU A 242 -18.75 6.93 0.19
CA LEU A 242 -19.30 6.00 1.18
C LEU A 242 -20.85 5.94 1.16
N LYS A 243 -21.53 7.04 0.90
CA LYS A 243 -23.01 7.09 0.80
C LYS A 243 -23.59 6.27 -0.35
N LYS A 244 -22.76 5.86 -1.32
CA LYS A 244 -23.16 5.03 -2.48
C LYS A 244 -22.75 3.57 -2.33
N THR A 245 -22.01 3.23 -1.28
CA THR A 245 -21.53 1.89 -0.96
C THR A 245 -21.55 1.68 0.55
N HIS A 246 -20.80 0.73 1.06
CA HIS A 246 -20.55 0.55 2.49
C HIS A 246 -19.09 0.21 2.75
N ALA A 247 -18.68 0.27 4.02
CA ALA A 247 -17.33 -0.02 4.42
C ALA A 247 -17.05 -1.54 4.45
N PHE A 248 -15.79 -1.92 4.24
CA PHE A 248 -15.32 -3.28 4.52
C PHE A 248 -15.52 -3.59 6.00
N THR A 249 -15.98 -4.79 6.27
CA THR A 249 -16.04 -5.38 7.62
C THR A 249 -15.56 -6.83 7.57
N SER A 250 -15.23 -7.39 8.72
CA SER A 250 -14.87 -8.80 8.79
C SER A 250 -16.00 -9.66 8.22
N GLY A 251 -15.65 -10.48 7.22
CA GLY A 251 -16.59 -11.36 6.52
C GLY A 251 -17.45 -10.68 5.44
N ASP A 252 -17.39 -9.35 5.28
CA ASP A 252 -18.09 -8.64 4.22
C ASP A 252 -17.17 -7.63 3.51
N PHE A 253 -16.76 -7.98 2.30
CA PHE A 253 -15.95 -7.18 1.39
C PHE A 253 -16.74 -6.78 0.13
N SER A 254 -18.06 -6.84 0.17
CA SER A 254 -18.92 -6.43 -0.96
C SER A 254 -19.03 -4.92 -1.11
N GLY A 255 -18.68 -4.15 -0.08
CA GLY A 255 -18.54 -2.71 -0.16
C GLY A 255 -17.27 -2.27 -0.89
N ALA A 256 -17.08 -0.94 -0.98
CA ALA A 256 -15.93 -0.34 -1.67
C ALA A 256 -15.29 0.79 -0.85
N PHE A 257 -15.51 0.83 0.46
CA PHE A 257 -14.94 1.85 1.33
C PHE A 257 -14.06 1.25 2.42
N PHE A 258 -12.84 1.77 2.55
CA PHE A 258 -11.88 1.31 3.54
C PHE A 258 -11.78 2.29 4.71
N GLN A 259 -12.30 1.88 5.88
CA GLN A 259 -12.16 2.61 7.14
C GLN A 259 -10.80 2.27 7.77
N ALA A 260 -9.79 3.09 7.55
CA ALA A 260 -8.44 2.84 8.06
C ALA A 260 -8.29 3.16 9.56
N GLY A 261 -9.18 4.00 10.10
CA GLY A 261 -8.99 4.65 11.39
C GLY A 261 -7.94 5.75 11.30
N VAL A 262 -7.55 6.33 12.41
CA VAL A 262 -6.53 7.40 12.45
C VAL A 262 -5.15 6.80 12.21
N ALA A 263 -4.83 6.53 10.94
CA ALA A 263 -3.61 5.85 10.51
C ALA A 263 -3.29 6.17 9.04
N GLU A 264 -2.91 7.41 8.75
CA GLU A 264 -2.73 7.96 7.41
C GLU A 264 -1.65 7.20 6.62
N LEU A 265 -0.50 6.90 7.24
CA LEU A 265 0.57 6.15 6.61
C LEU A 265 0.10 4.73 6.22
N THR A 266 -0.53 4.04 7.15
CA THR A 266 -1.05 2.68 6.90
C THR A 266 -2.12 2.69 5.82
N MET A 267 -3.06 3.65 5.86
CA MET A 267 -4.09 3.81 4.84
C MET A 267 -3.48 3.97 3.44
N ALA A 268 -2.53 4.89 3.30
CA ALA A 268 -1.86 5.15 2.03
C ALA A 268 -1.11 3.92 1.52
N CYS A 269 -0.39 3.21 2.40
CA CYS A 269 0.33 1.97 2.03
C CYS A 269 -0.63 0.84 1.64
N CYS A 270 -1.78 0.70 2.32
CA CYS A 270 -2.81 -0.26 1.92
C CYS A 270 -3.37 0.06 0.53
N CYS A 271 -3.66 1.34 0.24
CA CYS A 271 -4.11 1.77 -1.09
C CYS A 271 -3.06 1.48 -2.19
N ILE A 272 -1.77 1.71 -1.90
CA ILE A 272 -0.68 1.34 -2.80
C ILE A 272 -0.67 -0.19 -3.03
N GLY A 273 -0.80 -0.98 -1.97
CA GLY A 273 -0.84 -2.44 -2.06
C GLY A 273 -2.02 -2.96 -2.90
N MET A 274 -3.22 -2.37 -2.73
CA MET A 274 -4.40 -2.68 -3.54
C MET A 274 -4.16 -2.38 -5.02
N MET A 275 -3.56 -1.23 -5.35
CA MET A 275 -3.22 -0.87 -6.73
C MET A 275 -2.14 -1.78 -7.33
N LEU A 276 -1.13 -2.17 -6.54
CA LEU A 276 -0.09 -3.12 -6.97
C LEU A 276 -0.64 -4.52 -7.25
N HIS A 277 -1.69 -4.95 -6.56
CA HIS A 277 -2.40 -6.18 -6.88
C HIS A 277 -3.01 -6.12 -8.29
N GLY A 278 -3.43 -4.94 -8.72
CA GLY A 278 -4.11 -4.72 -9.99
C GLY A 278 -5.64 -4.91 -9.92
N GLY A 279 -6.33 -4.47 -10.94
CA GLY A 279 -7.77 -4.60 -11.08
C GLY A 279 -8.60 -3.60 -10.28
N VAL A 280 -7.99 -2.76 -9.44
CA VAL A 280 -8.67 -1.75 -8.64
C VAL A 280 -8.04 -0.36 -8.81
N ILE A 281 -8.83 0.67 -8.57
CA ILE A 281 -8.39 2.07 -8.48
C ILE A 281 -8.60 2.52 -7.04
N ALA A 282 -7.53 2.97 -6.36
CA ALA A 282 -7.60 3.38 -4.97
C ALA A 282 -7.46 4.90 -4.80
N ALA A 283 -8.32 5.47 -3.98
CA ALA A 283 -8.25 6.84 -3.49
C ALA A 283 -8.26 6.86 -1.96
N CYS A 284 -7.55 7.80 -1.34
CA CYS A 284 -7.57 7.94 0.11
C CYS A 284 -7.52 9.40 0.54
N GLY A 285 -8.32 9.74 1.54
CA GLY A 285 -8.55 11.09 2.02
C GLY A 285 -8.10 11.34 3.46
N THR A 286 -7.63 12.58 3.69
CA THR A 286 -7.37 13.17 5.00
C THR A 286 -7.27 14.70 4.86
N PHE A 287 -6.98 15.42 5.94
CA PHE A 287 -6.66 16.85 5.87
C PHE A 287 -5.26 17.08 5.30
N PHE A 288 -5.04 18.21 4.66
CA PHE A 288 -3.79 18.46 3.95
C PHE A 288 -2.57 18.53 4.89
N VAL A 289 -2.72 19.07 6.09
CA VAL A 289 -1.65 19.08 7.09
C VAL A 289 -1.17 17.65 7.42
N PHE A 290 -2.08 16.66 7.42
CA PHE A 290 -1.75 15.27 7.71
C PHE A 290 -1.13 14.52 6.51
N SER A 291 -0.95 15.20 5.36
CA SER A 291 -0.07 14.71 4.31
C SER A 291 1.36 14.46 4.81
N ASP A 292 1.76 15.14 5.90
CA ASP A 292 3.04 14.91 6.58
C ASP A 292 3.21 13.46 7.03
N TYR A 293 2.16 12.84 7.54
CA TYR A 293 2.18 11.41 7.91
C TYR A 293 2.19 10.49 6.70
N MET A 294 1.69 10.95 5.53
CA MET A 294 1.59 10.16 4.31
C MET A 294 2.81 10.27 3.41
N LYS A 295 3.67 11.26 3.58
CA LYS A 295 4.81 11.54 2.66
C LYS A 295 5.68 10.34 2.33
N PRO A 296 6.06 9.47 3.27
CA PRO A 296 6.82 8.26 2.95
C PRO A 296 6.08 7.37 1.95
N ALA A 297 4.78 7.18 2.12
CA ALA A 297 3.94 6.40 1.21
C ALA A 297 3.78 7.08 -0.15
N VAL A 298 3.55 8.40 -0.17
CA VAL A 298 3.46 9.18 -1.43
C VAL A 298 4.76 9.06 -2.22
N ARG A 299 5.91 9.17 -1.54
CA ARG A 299 7.22 8.98 -2.16
C ARG A 299 7.38 7.57 -2.73
N MET A 300 6.93 6.54 -2.01
CA MET A 300 6.99 5.16 -2.49
C MET A 300 6.04 4.93 -3.68
N ALA A 301 4.83 5.49 -3.65
CA ALA A 301 3.92 5.44 -4.79
C ALA A 301 4.54 6.09 -6.04
N ALA A 302 5.18 7.24 -5.88
CA ALA A 302 5.89 7.93 -6.96
C ALA A 302 7.06 7.11 -7.51
N LEU A 303 7.88 6.51 -6.63
CA LEU A 303 9.02 5.67 -7.00
C LEU A 303 8.58 4.40 -7.75
N MET A 304 7.50 3.77 -7.30
CA MET A 304 6.93 2.56 -7.90
C MET A 304 5.98 2.86 -9.08
N GLN A 305 5.70 4.13 -9.36
CA GLN A 305 4.78 4.57 -10.42
C GLN A 305 3.35 3.99 -10.22
N VAL A 306 2.86 4.01 -8.99
CA VAL A 306 1.53 3.51 -8.62
C VAL A 306 0.53 4.67 -8.58
N PRO A 307 -0.51 4.70 -9.43
CA PRO A 307 -1.37 5.87 -9.63
C PRO A 307 -2.49 6.03 -8.57
N VAL A 308 -2.15 5.95 -7.27
CA VAL A 308 -3.07 6.24 -6.16
C VAL A 308 -3.55 7.69 -6.21
N LYS A 309 -4.81 7.93 -5.85
CA LYS A 309 -5.41 9.26 -5.78
C LYS A 309 -5.44 9.73 -4.32
N PHE A 310 -4.57 10.66 -3.97
CA PHE A 310 -4.52 11.27 -2.65
C PHE A 310 -5.45 12.48 -2.62
N ILE A 311 -6.36 12.53 -1.64
CA ILE A 311 -7.36 13.59 -1.46
C ILE A 311 -7.02 14.32 -0.18
N TRP A 312 -6.60 15.58 -0.29
CA TRP A 312 -6.21 16.40 0.84
C TRP A 312 -7.07 17.65 0.94
N THR A 313 -7.90 17.71 1.95
CA THR A 313 -8.81 18.84 2.20
C THR A 313 -8.25 19.78 3.27
N HIS A 314 -8.89 20.91 3.49
CA HIS A 314 -8.43 21.93 4.44
C HIS A 314 -7.06 22.50 3.99
N ASP A 315 -7.06 23.06 2.78
CA ASP A 315 -5.88 23.39 1.95
C ASP A 315 -5.04 24.56 2.46
N ALA A 316 -5.56 25.40 3.37
CA ALA A 316 -4.94 26.63 3.78
C ALA A 316 -5.43 27.14 5.14
N PHE A 317 -5.01 28.36 5.52
CA PHE A 317 -5.28 29.03 6.81
C PHE A 317 -6.77 29.26 7.13
N ARG A 318 -7.69 29.14 6.18
CA ARG A 318 -9.15 29.23 6.43
C ARG A 318 -9.75 27.91 6.94
N VAL A 319 -8.98 27.16 7.69
CA VAL A 319 -9.43 25.90 8.31
C VAL A 319 -10.46 26.14 9.43
N GLY A 320 -10.40 27.30 10.09
CA GLY A 320 -11.33 27.74 11.11
C GLY A 320 -10.85 27.45 12.53
N GLU A 321 -11.72 26.96 13.37
CA GLU A 321 -11.48 26.75 14.81
C GLU A 321 -10.50 25.64 15.16
N ASP A 322 -10.10 24.80 14.22
CA ASP A 322 -9.16 23.71 14.45
C ASP A 322 -7.75 24.22 14.83
N GLY A 323 -7.39 25.42 14.36
CA GLY A 323 -6.19 26.14 14.76
C GLY A 323 -4.89 25.63 14.13
N PRO A 324 -3.72 26.04 14.67
CA PRO A 324 -2.41 25.84 14.03
C PRO A 324 -2.03 24.38 13.81
N THR A 325 -2.55 23.46 14.61
CA THR A 325 -2.27 22.02 14.46
C THR A 325 -2.91 21.40 13.21
N HIS A 326 -3.85 22.10 12.59
CA HIS A 326 -4.61 21.66 11.42
C HIS A 326 -4.42 22.56 10.20
N GLU A 327 -3.66 23.65 10.34
CA GLU A 327 -3.42 24.62 9.28
C GLU A 327 -2.15 24.27 8.50
N PRO A 328 -2.24 23.87 7.22
CA PRO A 328 -1.07 23.62 6.40
C PRO A 328 -0.37 24.95 6.04
N VAL A 329 0.94 24.98 6.14
CA VAL A 329 1.78 26.13 5.82
C VAL A 329 2.81 25.76 4.75
N GLU A 330 3.72 24.85 5.07
CA GLU A 330 4.79 24.40 4.18
C GLU A 330 4.42 23.19 3.30
N GLN A 331 3.31 22.53 3.56
CA GLN A 331 2.90 21.30 2.86
C GLN A 331 2.77 21.53 1.35
N GLU A 332 2.20 22.66 0.92
CA GLU A 332 2.10 22.97 -0.52
C GLU A 332 3.47 23.01 -1.18
N ALA A 333 4.44 23.71 -0.59
CA ALA A 333 5.79 23.80 -1.13
C ALA A 333 6.48 22.45 -1.21
N GLN A 334 6.31 21.60 -0.19
CA GLN A 334 6.89 20.27 -0.13
C GLN A 334 6.28 19.33 -1.19
N ILE A 335 4.97 19.36 -1.37
CA ILE A 335 4.28 18.53 -2.38
C ILE A 335 4.61 19.01 -3.79
N ARG A 336 4.70 20.34 -4.03
CA ARG A 336 5.17 20.91 -5.31
C ARG A 336 6.63 20.55 -5.63
N LEU A 337 7.47 20.41 -4.59
CA LEU A 337 8.83 19.89 -4.79
C LEU A 337 8.82 18.44 -5.25
N MET A 338 7.98 17.58 -4.63
CA MET A 338 7.84 16.19 -5.04
C MET A 338 7.31 16.07 -6.48
N GLU A 339 6.37 16.92 -6.89
CA GLU A 339 5.88 16.99 -8.27
C GLU A 339 7.00 17.19 -9.29
N LYS A 340 7.97 18.07 -8.98
CA LYS A 340 9.08 18.41 -9.88
C LYS A 340 10.13 17.31 -10.03
N LEU A 341 10.17 16.33 -9.13
CA LEU A 341 11.07 15.19 -9.27
C LEU A 341 10.69 14.38 -10.51
N LYS A 342 11.69 13.84 -11.19
CA LYS A 342 11.48 13.04 -12.39
C LYS A 342 11.48 11.55 -12.06
N ASN A 343 10.55 10.81 -12.64
CA ASN A 343 10.52 9.36 -12.62
C ASN A 343 11.52 8.76 -13.63
N HIS A 344 11.57 7.45 -13.72
CA HIS A 344 12.47 6.73 -14.64
C HIS A 344 12.22 7.01 -16.13
N HIS A 345 11.04 7.54 -16.48
CA HIS A 345 10.68 7.93 -17.85
C HIS A 345 10.89 9.41 -18.12
N GLY A 346 11.46 10.16 -17.18
CA GLY A 346 11.69 11.60 -17.31
C GLY A 346 10.43 12.46 -17.13
N GLN A 347 9.31 11.87 -16.70
CA GLN A 347 8.06 12.56 -16.41
C GLN A 347 8.07 13.07 -14.95
N ASN A 348 7.15 13.97 -14.61
CA ASN A 348 6.92 14.34 -13.21
C ASN A 348 6.48 13.11 -12.39
N SER A 349 7.01 12.98 -11.18
CA SER A 349 6.76 11.80 -10.35
C SER A 349 5.41 11.81 -9.61
N LEU A 350 4.72 12.96 -9.60
CA LEU A 350 3.44 13.20 -8.94
C LEU A 350 2.66 14.24 -9.75
N LEU A 351 1.37 14.05 -9.93
CA LEU A 351 0.45 15.04 -10.48
C LEU A 351 -0.24 15.79 -9.33
N VAL A 352 0.01 17.08 -9.18
CA VAL A 352 -0.58 17.90 -8.12
C VAL A 352 -1.62 18.84 -8.70
N LEU A 353 -2.85 18.74 -8.18
CA LEU A 353 -4.02 19.44 -8.66
C LEU A 353 -4.66 20.24 -7.50
N ARG A 354 -4.82 21.54 -7.69
CA ARG A 354 -5.49 22.43 -6.74
C ARG A 354 -6.50 23.28 -7.49
N PRO A 355 -7.76 22.81 -7.58
CA PRO A 355 -8.79 23.48 -8.35
C PRO A 355 -9.16 24.84 -7.76
N ALA A 356 -9.46 25.80 -8.63
CA ALA A 356 -9.84 27.16 -8.27
C ALA A 356 -11.32 27.23 -7.77
N ASP A 357 -12.20 26.37 -8.28
CA ASP A 357 -13.61 26.34 -7.90
C ASP A 357 -14.24 24.92 -8.03
N ALA A 358 -15.54 24.85 -7.88
CA ALA A 358 -16.28 23.59 -7.91
C ALA A 358 -16.27 22.92 -9.31
N GLU A 359 -16.38 23.69 -10.39
CA GLU A 359 -16.36 23.14 -11.75
C GLU A 359 -14.96 22.65 -12.13
N GLU A 360 -13.92 23.41 -11.80
CA GLU A 360 -12.54 23.00 -12.01
C GLU A 360 -12.18 21.75 -11.20
N THR A 361 -12.85 21.51 -10.06
CA THR A 361 -12.68 20.27 -9.28
C THR A 361 -13.07 19.05 -10.11
N THR A 362 -14.12 19.13 -10.93
CA THR A 362 -14.50 18.03 -11.84
C THR A 362 -13.42 17.77 -12.88
N VAL A 363 -12.83 18.83 -13.44
CA VAL A 363 -11.72 18.72 -14.40
C VAL A 363 -10.48 18.10 -13.75
N CYS A 364 -10.13 18.55 -12.54
CA CYS A 364 -9.00 17.99 -11.78
C CYS A 364 -9.20 16.50 -11.49
N TRP A 365 -10.40 16.08 -11.11
CA TRP A 365 -10.71 14.66 -10.93
C TRP A 365 -10.59 13.86 -12.23
N LYS A 366 -11.06 14.43 -13.36
CA LYS A 366 -10.87 13.81 -14.66
C LYS A 366 -9.39 13.58 -14.96
N LEU A 367 -8.57 14.62 -14.82
CA LEU A 367 -7.12 14.53 -15.01
C LEU A 367 -6.48 13.49 -14.08
N ALA A 368 -6.91 13.45 -12.81
CA ALA A 368 -6.41 12.46 -11.85
C ALA A 368 -6.79 11.02 -12.26
N MET A 369 -8.02 10.79 -12.73
CA MET A 369 -8.45 9.46 -13.15
C MET A 369 -7.82 9.00 -14.48
N GLU A 370 -7.53 9.94 -15.38
CA GLU A 370 -6.80 9.69 -16.64
C GLU A 370 -5.29 9.49 -16.43
N ASN A 371 -4.73 9.93 -15.30
CA ASN A 371 -3.33 9.70 -14.94
C ASN A 371 -3.14 8.28 -14.41
N THR A 372 -2.66 7.37 -15.25
CA THR A 372 -2.44 5.95 -14.94
C THR A 372 -0.99 5.60 -14.62
N ASP A 373 -0.06 6.56 -14.73
CA ASP A 373 1.39 6.30 -14.65
C ASP A 373 2.03 6.79 -13.36
N THR A 374 1.39 7.73 -12.66
CA THR A 374 1.95 8.34 -11.45
C THR A 374 0.83 8.63 -10.44
N PRO A 375 1.14 8.74 -9.13
CA PRO A 375 0.14 9.16 -8.16
C PRO A 375 -0.37 10.58 -8.47
N SER A 376 -1.60 10.86 -8.07
CA SER A 376 -2.23 12.18 -8.17
C SER A 376 -2.60 12.69 -6.78
N ALA A 377 -2.42 13.98 -6.55
CA ALA A 377 -2.80 14.68 -5.32
C ALA A 377 -3.82 15.77 -5.64
N LEU A 378 -4.98 15.73 -5.00
CA LEU A 378 -6.01 16.75 -5.07
C LEU A 378 -5.99 17.56 -3.76
N ILE A 379 -5.68 18.83 -3.84
CA ILE A 379 -5.63 19.76 -2.70
C ILE A 379 -6.88 20.63 -2.73
N LEU A 380 -7.75 20.48 -1.73
CA LEU A 380 -9.13 20.97 -1.74
C LEU A 380 -9.44 21.89 -0.57
N SER A 381 -10.18 22.95 -0.84
CA SER A 381 -10.58 23.94 0.18
C SER A 381 -11.61 23.39 1.16
N ARG A 382 -11.54 23.85 2.42
CA ARG A 382 -12.61 23.71 3.40
C ARG A 382 -13.67 24.80 3.23
N GLN A 383 -13.25 26.00 2.99
CA GLN A 383 -14.10 27.18 2.80
C GLN A 383 -14.76 27.16 1.42
N ASN A 384 -15.90 27.80 1.33
CA ASN A 384 -16.55 28.08 0.06
C ASN A 384 -15.68 29.02 -0.79
N ILE A 385 -15.70 28.82 -2.09
CA ILE A 385 -14.94 29.59 -3.06
C ILE A 385 -15.90 30.13 -4.12
N GLU A 386 -15.69 31.39 -4.51
CA GLU A 386 -16.43 32.00 -5.61
C GLU A 386 -16.10 31.29 -6.93
N MET A 387 -17.09 31.22 -7.80
CA MET A 387 -16.90 30.67 -9.14
C MET A 387 -15.99 31.56 -9.98
N LEU A 388 -15.23 30.97 -10.85
CA LEU A 388 -14.52 31.70 -11.90
C LEU A 388 -15.54 32.46 -12.79
N PRO A 389 -15.10 33.54 -13.50
CA PRO A 389 -15.99 34.34 -14.34
C PRO A 389 -16.81 33.51 -15.31
N GLU A 390 -18.04 33.95 -15.58
CA GLU A 390 -18.93 33.32 -16.53
C GLU A 390 -18.25 33.23 -17.92
N GLY A 391 -18.39 32.09 -18.58
CA GLY A 391 -17.76 31.80 -19.88
C GLY A 391 -16.31 31.30 -19.78
N ASN A 392 -15.80 31.06 -18.57
CA ASN A 392 -14.48 30.44 -18.39
C ASN A 392 -14.43 29.06 -19.05
N ASP A 393 -13.34 28.80 -19.78
CA ASP A 393 -13.07 27.49 -20.38
C ASP A 393 -12.30 26.59 -19.38
N TYR A 394 -13.02 25.87 -18.55
CA TYR A 394 -12.44 24.95 -17.56
C TYR A 394 -11.55 23.86 -18.16
N GLY A 395 -11.68 23.53 -19.46
CA GLY A 395 -10.78 22.63 -20.15
C GLY A 395 -9.32 23.12 -20.18
N GLN A 396 -9.11 24.43 -20.03
CA GLN A 396 -7.76 25.00 -19.96
C GLN A 396 -7.00 24.60 -18.68
N ALA A 397 -7.66 24.19 -17.61
CA ALA A 397 -7.02 23.72 -16.38
C ALA A 397 -6.02 22.56 -16.64
N ALA A 398 -6.27 21.75 -17.67
CA ALA A 398 -5.35 20.70 -18.12
C ALA A 398 -3.96 21.23 -18.54
N LYS A 399 -3.83 22.53 -18.82
CA LYS A 399 -2.55 23.16 -19.16
C LYS A 399 -1.72 23.57 -17.93
N GLY A 400 -2.30 23.44 -16.72
CA GLY A 400 -1.67 23.81 -15.45
C GLY A 400 -1.79 25.30 -15.08
N ALA A 401 -1.85 26.19 -16.06
CA ALA A 401 -2.12 27.62 -15.88
C ALA A 401 -2.80 28.19 -17.12
N TYR A 402 -3.73 29.11 -16.92
CA TYR A 402 -4.45 29.78 -18.01
C TYR A 402 -5.00 31.15 -17.56
N ILE A 403 -5.33 32.00 -18.52
CA ILE A 403 -5.83 33.34 -18.25
C ILE A 403 -7.32 33.27 -17.98
N VAL A 404 -7.73 33.65 -16.77
CA VAL A 404 -9.13 33.71 -16.32
C VAL A 404 -9.73 35.09 -16.56
N ALA A 405 -8.94 36.16 -16.33
CA ALA A 405 -9.31 37.51 -16.57
C ALA A 405 -8.09 38.28 -17.07
N GLY A 406 -8.27 39.21 -17.96
CA GLY A 406 -7.23 40.07 -18.47
C GLY A 406 -7.67 41.55 -18.46
N SER A 407 -6.73 42.50 -18.52
CA SER A 407 -7.00 43.90 -18.84
C SER A 407 -6.76 44.14 -20.33
N ASP A 408 -7.49 45.06 -20.90
CA ASP A 408 -7.28 45.53 -22.28
C ASP A 408 -6.06 46.46 -22.40
N GLU A 409 -5.17 46.50 -21.38
CA GLU A 409 -3.93 47.26 -21.37
C GLU A 409 -2.70 46.37 -21.55
#